data_9c36cb2c404b95faa5dd786dd14ec0e1
#
_entry.id   9c36cb2c404b95faa5dd786dd14ec0e1
#
_cell.length_a   1.000
_cell.length_b   1.000
_cell.length_c   1.000
_cell.angle_alpha   90.00
_cell.angle_beta   90.00
_cell.angle_gamma   90.00
#
_symmetry.space_group_name_H-M   'P 1'
#
loop_
_entity.id
_entity.type
_entity.pdbx_description
1 polymer ?
#
loop_
_entity_poly.entity_id
_entity_poly.type
_entity_poly.pdbx_seq_one_letter_code
_entity_poly.pdbx_strand_id
1 'polypeptide(L)'
;MYEGINTAMLAKAKEMLASGNVNRVIGWQKGLFEYDITPAIFENAEELDSSFIYNEFCGPNMSKYLIKESRKEGKILVFLKPCDTYSFNQLIKEHRIIRENVYAIGIPCQGMKHGEEAELDERCTVCRGSKHMAYDELLDGCDETDLDAEVAQKRFAKVAELESKTPDERFAFWRGELSRCIRCNAC
;
A
#
# COMPACT_ATOMS: atom_id res chain seq x y z
N MET A 1 -19.14 3.36 1.85
CA MET A 1 -18.25 2.26 2.29
C MET A 1 -16.94 2.79 2.85
N TYR A 2 -16.12 3.56 2.12
CA TYR A 2 -14.86 4.13 2.65
C TYR A 2 -15.06 4.96 3.91
N GLU A 3 -16.15 5.71 4.05
CA GLU A 3 -16.47 6.52 5.23
C GLU A 3 -16.55 5.69 6.53
N GLY A 4 -17.18 4.51 6.47
CA GLY A 4 -17.24 3.60 7.62
C GLY A 4 -15.87 3.05 7.99
N ILE A 5 -15.04 2.69 6.98
CA ILE A 5 -13.68 2.21 7.20
C ILE A 5 -12.83 3.34 7.77
N ASN A 6 -12.91 4.55 7.22
CA ASN A 6 -12.20 5.73 7.71
C ASN A 6 -12.53 6.02 9.19
N THR A 7 -13.82 5.96 9.55
CA THR A 7 -14.27 6.17 10.94
C THR A 7 -13.68 5.12 11.88
N ALA A 8 -13.70 3.85 11.48
CA ALA A 8 -13.14 2.76 12.29
C ALA A 8 -11.62 2.88 12.44
N MET A 9 -10.90 3.22 11.36
CA MET A 9 -9.45 3.46 11.39
C MET A 9 -9.10 4.62 12.33
N LEU A 10 -9.83 5.73 12.23
CA LEU A 10 -9.62 6.92 13.07
C LEU A 10 -9.85 6.61 14.55
N ALA A 11 -10.94 5.91 14.87
CA ALA A 11 -11.24 5.49 16.23
C ALA A 11 -10.14 4.59 16.81
N LYS A 12 -9.69 3.60 16.03
CA LYS A 12 -8.61 2.68 16.43
C LYS A 12 -7.27 3.40 16.61
N ALA A 13 -6.92 4.32 15.71
CA ALA A 13 -5.70 5.12 15.82
C ALA A 13 -5.67 5.94 17.12
N LYS A 14 -6.79 6.60 17.45
CA LYS A 14 -6.92 7.37 18.69
C LYS A 14 -6.84 6.50 19.94
N GLU A 15 -7.52 5.36 19.95
CA GLU A 15 -7.45 4.38 21.04
C GLU A 15 -6.01 3.96 21.31
N MET A 16 -5.28 3.60 20.26
CA MET A 16 -3.90 3.10 20.35
C MET A 16 -2.91 4.19 20.83
N LEU A 17 -3.10 5.44 20.41
CA LEU A 17 -2.31 6.58 20.91
C LEU A 17 -2.66 6.89 22.38
N ALA A 18 -3.93 6.96 22.71
CA ALA A 18 -4.40 7.29 24.07
C ALA A 18 -3.98 6.24 25.10
N SER A 19 -3.95 4.97 24.71
CA SER A 19 -3.49 3.87 25.58
C SER A 19 -1.97 3.79 25.74
N GLY A 20 -1.20 4.56 24.96
CA GLY A 20 0.26 4.49 24.92
C GLY A 20 0.81 3.22 24.28
N ASN A 21 -0.03 2.41 23.62
CA ASN A 21 0.41 1.21 22.90
C ASN A 21 1.26 1.54 21.68
N VAL A 22 1.05 2.73 21.11
CA VAL A 22 1.87 3.28 20.03
C VAL A 22 2.15 4.76 20.28
N ASN A 23 3.24 5.26 19.71
CA ASN A 23 3.66 6.66 19.86
C ASN A 23 3.32 7.49 18.60
N ARG A 24 3.09 6.83 17.49
CA ARG A 24 2.84 7.45 16.17
C ARG A 24 1.92 6.56 15.35
N VAL A 25 1.23 7.19 14.39
CA VAL A 25 0.38 6.51 13.40
C VAL A 25 0.84 6.92 12.01
N ILE A 26 1.08 5.98 11.11
CA ILE A 26 1.20 6.25 9.67
C ILE A 26 -0.17 6.07 9.03
N GLY A 27 -0.61 7.09 8.34
CA GLY A 27 -1.87 7.11 7.60
C GLY A 27 -1.81 8.00 6.39
N TRP A 28 -2.95 8.41 5.92
CA TRP A 28 -3.10 9.33 4.80
C TRP A 28 -3.69 10.63 5.28
N GLN A 29 -3.22 11.72 4.71
CA GLN A 29 -3.67 13.07 4.99
C GLN A 29 -4.28 13.65 3.71
N LYS A 30 -5.41 14.35 3.86
CA LYS A 30 -6.05 15.07 2.77
C LYS A 30 -5.26 16.31 2.39
N GLY A 31 -5.17 16.57 1.08
CA GLY A 31 -4.66 17.83 0.52
C GLY A 31 -5.77 18.82 0.18
N LEU A 32 -5.57 19.61 -0.87
CA LEU A 32 -6.53 20.62 -1.31
C LEU A 32 -7.74 20.04 -2.04
N PHE A 33 -7.54 18.94 -2.76
CA PHE A 33 -8.57 18.25 -3.54
C PHE A 33 -8.84 16.86 -2.96
N GLU A 34 -9.99 16.27 -3.25
CA GLU A 34 -10.34 14.92 -2.77
C GLU A 34 -9.37 13.85 -3.24
N TYR A 35 -8.81 14.01 -4.44
CA TYR A 35 -7.82 13.10 -5.02
C TYR A 35 -6.37 13.40 -4.60
N ASP A 36 -6.13 14.51 -3.90
CA ASP A 36 -4.80 14.92 -3.42
C ASP A 36 -4.56 14.33 -2.02
N ILE A 37 -4.15 13.08 -2.00
CA ILE A 37 -3.92 12.32 -0.77
C ILE A 37 -2.44 11.99 -0.62
N THR A 38 -1.86 12.37 0.50
CA THR A 38 -0.45 12.11 0.80
C THR A 38 -0.26 11.27 2.07
N PRO A 39 0.77 10.43 2.14
CA PRO A 39 1.15 9.77 3.39
C PRO A 39 1.60 10.77 4.45
N ALA A 40 1.15 10.57 5.68
CA ALA A 40 1.50 11.41 6.82
C ALA A 40 1.73 10.58 8.09
N ILE A 41 2.42 11.18 9.05
CA ILE A 41 2.64 10.64 10.39
C ILE A 41 1.91 11.54 11.36
N PHE A 42 1.15 10.94 12.26
CA PHE A 42 0.35 11.60 13.28
C PHE A 42 0.86 11.18 14.66
N GLU A 43 1.05 12.14 15.54
CA GLU A 43 1.58 11.91 16.90
C GLU A 43 0.54 12.14 17.99
N ASN A 44 -0.60 12.73 17.64
CA ASN A 44 -1.68 13.03 18.57
C ASN A 44 -3.06 12.96 17.92
N ALA A 45 -4.10 12.98 18.76
CA ALA A 45 -5.49 12.88 18.32
C ALA A 45 -5.97 14.11 17.54
N GLU A 46 -5.42 15.29 17.82
CA GLU A 46 -5.82 16.55 17.17
C GLU A 46 -5.37 16.56 15.71
N GLU A 47 -4.16 16.08 15.42
CA GLU A 47 -3.66 15.92 14.06
C GLU A 47 -4.50 14.89 13.26
N LEU A 48 -4.87 13.77 13.91
CA LEU A 48 -5.76 12.78 13.31
C LEU A 48 -7.11 13.38 12.95
N ASP A 49 -7.73 14.13 13.86
CA ASP A 49 -9.04 14.76 13.64
C ASP A 49 -9.00 15.81 12.53
N SER A 50 -7.89 16.52 12.39
CA SER A 50 -7.78 17.62 11.45
C SER A 50 -7.60 17.17 9.99
N SER A 51 -6.87 16.09 9.76
CA SER A 51 -6.39 15.80 8.40
C SER A 51 -6.35 14.33 7.99
N PHE A 52 -6.52 13.37 8.92
CA PHE A 52 -6.53 11.95 8.59
C PHE A 52 -7.71 11.61 7.66
N ILE A 53 -7.43 10.84 6.63
CA ILE A 53 -8.45 10.35 5.70
C ILE A 53 -8.09 8.96 5.15
N TYR A 54 -9.12 8.15 4.91
CA TYR A 54 -9.03 6.96 4.08
C TYR A 54 -10.18 6.93 3.07
N ASN A 55 -9.85 7.01 1.80
CA ASN A 55 -10.78 6.98 0.69
C ASN A 55 -10.18 6.22 -0.51
N GLU A 56 -10.87 6.24 -1.65
CA GLU A 56 -10.42 5.57 -2.88
C GLU A 56 -9.13 6.13 -3.49
N PHE A 57 -8.65 7.29 -3.07
CA PHE A 57 -7.41 7.90 -3.57
C PHE A 57 -6.19 7.58 -2.69
N CYS A 58 -6.36 6.77 -1.66
CA CYS A 58 -5.26 6.35 -0.76
C CYS A 58 -4.34 5.31 -1.43
N GLY A 59 -3.89 5.62 -2.64
CA GLY A 59 -3.04 4.76 -3.48
C GLY A 59 -1.66 4.42 -2.91
N PRO A 60 -0.88 5.36 -2.32
CA PRO A 60 0.47 5.10 -1.87
C PRO A 60 0.60 3.87 -0.95
N ASN A 61 1.67 3.08 -1.16
CA ASN A 61 2.00 1.94 -0.31
C ASN A 61 2.65 2.42 1.00
N MET A 62 2.04 2.11 2.14
CA MET A 62 2.48 2.58 3.45
C MET A 62 3.69 1.85 3.99
N SER A 63 3.93 0.60 3.59
CA SER A 63 5.01 -0.22 4.15
C SER A 63 6.41 0.38 3.93
N LYS A 64 6.64 1.10 2.84
CA LYS A 64 7.95 1.70 2.53
C LYS A 64 8.39 2.77 3.55
N TYR A 65 7.45 3.47 4.17
CA TYR A 65 7.75 4.50 5.16
C TYR A 65 8.25 3.89 6.48
N LEU A 66 7.87 2.64 6.77
CA LEU A 66 8.30 1.91 7.96
C LEU A 66 9.82 1.66 8.00
N ILE A 67 10.52 1.72 6.85
CA ILE A 67 11.98 1.55 6.78
C ILE A 67 12.69 2.57 7.69
N LYS A 68 12.21 3.80 7.73
CA LYS A 68 12.75 4.86 8.60
C LYS A 68 12.05 4.89 9.95
N GLU A 69 10.73 4.80 9.93
CA GLU A 69 9.91 5.01 11.13
C GLU A 69 10.05 3.90 12.18
N SER A 70 10.24 2.65 11.77
CA SER A 70 10.48 1.55 12.71
C SER A 70 11.81 1.64 13.46
N ARG A 71 12.75 2.49 13.00
CA ARG A 71 14.06 2.71 13.62
C ARG A 71 14.06 3.82 14.67
N LYS A 72 12.99 4.60 14.74
CA LYS A 72 12.80 5.62 15.75
C LYS A 72 12.35 5.00 17.06
N GLU A 73 12.56 5.70 18.16
CA GLU A 73 12.09 5.28 19.49
C GLU A 73 10.56 5.17 19.53
N GLY A 74 10.08 4.16 20.23
CA GLY A 74 8.65 3.86 20.39
C GLY A 74 8.05 3.08 19.22
N LYS A 75 6.81 2.64 19.41
CA LYS A 75 6.08 1.81 18.44
C LYS A 75 5.22 2.67 17.52
N ILE A 76 5.09 2.25 16.27
CA ILE A 76 4.28 2.92 15.26
C ILE A 76 3.12 2.03 14.80
N LEU A 77 1.92 2.61 14.71
CA LEU A 77 0.77 2.00 14.05
C LEU A 77 0.82 2.29 12.55
N VAL A 78 0.51 1.29 11.76
CA VAL A 78 0.32 1.44 10.30
C VAL A 78 -0.91 0.69 9.84
N PHE A 79 -1.68 1.32 8.95
CA PHE A 79 -2.77 0.67 8.24
C PHE A 79 -2.30 0.17 6.88
N LEU A 80 -2.51 -1.10 6.60
CA LEU A 80 -2.00 -1.77 5.40
C LEU A 80 -3.14 -2.36 4.58
N LYS A 81 -3.26 -1.94 3.32
CA LYS A 81 -4.09 -2.63 2.33
C LYS A 81 -3.52 -4.03 2.06
N PRO A 82 -4.30 -4.97 1.52
CA PRO A 82 -3.81 -6.31 1.19
C PRO A 82 -2.48 -6.28 0.41
N CYS A 83 -2.40 -5.47 -0.65
CA CYS A 83 -1.17 -5.35 -1.45
C CYS A 83 0.02 -4.74 -0.68
N ASP A 84 -0.22 -3.88 0.30
CA ASP A 84 0.83 -3.29 1.15
C ASP A 84 1.44 -4.34 2.08
N THR A 85 0.64 -5.33 2.54
CA THR A 85 1.13 -6.40 3.43
C THR A 85 2.14 -7.32 2.77
N TYR A 86 2.08 -7.50 1.44
CA TYR A 86 3.10 -8.24 0.69
C TYR A 86 4.45 -7.51 0.73
N SER A 87 4.44 -6.19 0.51
CA SER A 87 5.64 -5.37 0.61
C SER A 87 6.17 -5.32 2.04
N PHE A 88 5.28 -5.21 3.03
CA PHE A 88 5.63 -5.24 4.45
C PHE A 88 6.34 -6.56 4.81
N ASN A 89 5.76 -7.70 4.43
CA ASN A 89 6.36 -9.02 4.65
C ASN A 89 7.75 -9.14 3.99
N GLN A 90 7.91 -8.61 2.77
CA GLN A 90 9.19 -8.61 2.07
C GLN A 90 10.24 -7.77 2.81
N LEU A 91 9.88 -6.57 3.26
CA LEU A 91 10.78 -5.68 4.00
C LEU A 91 11.19 -6.25 5.37
N ILE A 92 10.31 -7.04 6.01
CA ILE A 92 10.66 -7.81 7.22
C ILE A 92 11.72 -8.87 6.89
N LYS A 93 11.50 -9.68 5.83
CA LYS A 93 12.44 -10.73 5.39
C LYS A 93 13.82 -10.16 5.00
N GLU A 94 13.84 -8.96 4.47
CA GLU A 94 15.07 -8.24 4.12
C GLU A 94 15.72 -7.53 5.32
N HIS A 95 15.19 -7.67 6.53
CA HIS A 95 15.63 -6.99 7.75
C HIS A 95 15.71 -5.46 7.61
N ARG A 96 14.84 -4.87 6.79
CA ARG A 96 14.78 -3.43 6.58
C ARG A 96 13.86 -2.71 7.55
N ILE A 97 12.96 -3.45 8.21
CA ILE A 97 12.01 -2.96 9.22
C ILE A 97 12.31 -3.66 10.54
N ILE A 98 12.31 -2.91 11.63
CA ILE A 98 12.34 -3.45 13.00
C ILE A 98 10.88 -3.82 13.35
N ARG A 99 10.56 -5.12 13.22
CA ARG A 99 9.17 -5.62 13.31
C ARG A 99 8.52 -5.34 14.67
N GLU A 100 9.28 -5.40 15.72
CA GLU A 100 8.84 -5.21 17.12
C GLU A 100 8.33 -3.78 17.37
N ASN A 101 8.83 -2.82 16.59
CA ASN A 101 8.45 -1.41 16.68
C ASN A 101 7.22 -1.06 15.81
N VAL A 102 6.61 -2.04 15.16
CA VAL A 102 5.45 -1.81 14.28
C VAL A 102 4.24 -2.58 14.79
N TYR A 103 3.10 -1.90 14.84
CA TYR A 103 1.78 -2.51 14.97
C TYR A 103 1.03 -2.33 13.65
N ALA A 104 0.80 -3.42 12.95
CA ALA A 104 0.23 -3.42 11.60
C ALA A 104 -1.22 -3.88 11.62
N ILE A 105 -2.14 -3.02 11.17
CA ILE A 105 -3.56 -3.35 11.00
C ILE A 105 -3.87 -3.50 9.52
N GLY A 106 -4.32 -4.68 9.12
CA GLY A 106 -4.87 -4.90 7.78
C GLY A 106 -6.23 -4.23 7.62
N ILE A 107 -6.44 -3.56 6.49
CA ILE A 107 -7.67 -2.83 6.19
C ILE A 107 -8.31 -3.30 4.89
N PRO A 108 -9.65 -3.24 4.79
CA PRO A 108 -10.36 -3.57 3.54
C PRO A 108 -9.95 -2.64 2.41
N CYS A 109 -9.85 -3.18 1.19
CA CYS A 109 -9.54 -2.40 0.00
C CYS A 109 -10.34 -2.88 -1.20
N GLN A 110 -11.02 -1.96 -1.88
CA GLN A 110 -11.83 -2.22 -3.07
C GLN A 110 -11.18 -1.73 -4.37
N GLY A 111 -9.89 -1.49 -4.33
CA GLY A 111 -9.15 -0.85 -5.41
C GLY A 111 -8.96 0.65 -5.16
N MET A 112 -7.86 1.19 -5.66
CA MET A 112 -7.52 2.60 -5.54
C MET A 112 -7.72 3.30 -6.88
N LYS A 113 -8.06 4.56 -6.82
CA LYS A 113 -8.28 5.45 -7.96
C LYS A 113 -7.24 6.54 -8.01
N HIS A 114 -7.14 7.22 -9.14
CA HIS A 114 -6.25 8.36 -9.33
C HIS A 114 -6.91 9.43 -10.22
N GLY A 115 -6.37 10.64 -10.13
CA GLY A 115 -6.80 11.77 -10.92
C GLY A 115 -8.19 12.32 -10.59
N GLU A 116 -8.54 13.40 -11.20
CA GLU A 116 -9.82 14.11 -11.02
C GLU A 116 -11.02 13.28 -11.50
N GLU A 117 -10.83 12.47 -12.53
CA GLU A 117 -11.88 11.60 -13.10
C GLU A 117 -12.09 10.30 -12.31
N ALA A 118 -11.34 10.12 -11.23
CA ALA A 118 -11.42 8.95 -10.33
C ALA A 118 -11.27 7.61 -11.06
N GLU A 119 -10.32 7.53 -11.99
CA GLU A 119 -10.02 6.30 -12.73
C GLU A 119 -9.38 5.24 -11.83
N LEU A 120 -9.76 3.97 -12.03
CA LEU A 120 -9.17 2.87 -11.29
C LEU A 120 -7.69 2.73 -11.63
N ASP A 121 -6.81 2.65 -10.62
CA ASP A 121 -5.39 2.40 -10.80
C ASP A 121 -5.16 1.14 -11.63
N GLU A 122 -4.28 1.17 -12.64
CA GLU A 122 -3.96 0.04 -13.51
C GLU A 122 -3.57 -1.22 -12.71
N ARG A 123 -2.79 -1.05 -11.64
CA ARG A 123 -2.43 -2.16 -10.72
C ARG A 123 -3.63 -2.79 -10.02
N CYS A 124 -4.74 -2.04 -9.87
CA CYS A 124 -5.97 -2.52 -9.24
C CYS A 124 -6.86 -3.28 -10.21
N THR A 125 -6.73 -3.04 -11.54
CA THR A 125 -7.44 -3.82 -12.57
C THR A 125 -6.95 -5.27 -12.64
N VAL A 126 -5.75 -5.54 -12.15
CA VAL A 126 -5.10 -6.86 -12.05
C VAL A 126 -4.68 -7.17 -10.62
N CYS A 127 -5.55 -6.84 -9.67
CA CYS A 127 -5.28 -6.98 -8.24
C CYS A 127 -4.98 -8.43 -7.84
N ARG A 128 -4.12 -8.62 -6.83
CA ARG A 128 -3.78 -9.95 -6.29
C ARG A 128 -4.89 -10.59 -5.43
N GLY A 129 -5.99 -9.88 -5.20
CA GLY A 129 -7.03 -10.27 -4.25
C GLY A 129 -6.91 -9.53 -2.92
N SER A 130 -7.78 -9.86 -1.98
CA SER A 130 -7.96 -9.17 -0.71
C SER A 130 -7.20 -9.80 0.47
N LYS A 131 -6.49 -10.91 0.25
CA LYS A 131 -5.75 -11.63 1.30
C LYS A 131 -4.57 -10.85 1.85
N HIS A 132 -4.52 -10.71 3.18
CA HIS A 132 -3.42 -10.10 3.89
C HIS A 132 -2.33 -11.11 4.25
N MET A 133 -1.04 -10.72 4.14
CA MET A 133 0.11 -11.62 4.37
C MET A 133 0.78 -11.45 5.72
N ALA A 134 0.88 -10.23 6.23
CA ALA A 134 1.54 -9.92 7.49
C ALA A 134 0.83 -8.76 8.18
N TYR A 135 0.35 -8.99 9.37
CA TYR A 135 -0.40 -8.04 10.20
C TYR A 135 -0.40 -8.49 11.66
N ASP A 136 -0.83 -7.63 12.56
CA ASP A 136 -1.11 -7.95 13.96
C ASP A 136 -2.62 -8.10 14.18
N GLU A 137 -3.42 -7.29 13.47
CA GLU A 137 -4.88 -7.25 13.59
C GLU A 137 -5.50 -7.00 12.21
N LEU A 138 -6.73 -7.48 11.99
CA LEU A 138 -7.54 -7.11 10.82
C LEU A 138 -8.69 -6.22 11.28
N LEU A 139 -8.92 -5.13 10.55
CA LEU A 139 -10.10 -4.31 10.75
C LEU A 139 -11.35 -5.06 10.25
N ASP A 140 -12.49 -4.81 10.88
CA ASP A 140 -13.77 -5.39 10.45
C ASP A 140 -14.06 -5.08 8.98
N GLY A 141 -14.60 -6.07 8.26
CA GLY A 141 -14.89 -5.98 6.84
C GLY A 141 -13.72 -6.38 5.92
N CYS A 142 -12.60 -6.84 6.47
CA CYS A 142 -11.58 -7.51 5.67
C CYS A 142 -12.12 -8.84 5.12
N ASP A 143 -12.05 -8.99 3.80
CA ASP A 143 -12.36 -10.22 3.09
C ASP A 143 -11.05 -10.87 2.63
N GLU A 144 -10.86 -12.14 2.88
CA GLU A 144 -9.63 -12.87 2.54
C GLU A 144 -9.81 -13.77 1.33
N THR A 145 -10.14 -13.17 0.18
CA THR A 145 -10.23 -13.91 -1.08
C THR A 145 -8.87 -14.07 -1.76
N ASP A 146 -8.65 -15.27 -2.28
CA ASP A 146 -7.46 -15.55 -3.09
C ASP A 146 -7.58 -14.91 -4.50
N LEU A 147 -6.44 -14.85 -5.18
CA LEU A 147 -6.36 -14.33 -6.53
C LEU A 147 -7.23 -15.15 -7.49
N ASP A 148 -8.10 -14.47 -8.22
CA ASP A 148 -8.86 -15.03 -9.33
C ASP A 148 -7.91 -15.48 -10.47
N ALA A 149 -8.18 -16.67 -11.04
CA ALA A 149 -7.34 -17.27 -12.09
C ALA A 149 -7.32 -16.43 -13.38
N GLU A 150 -8.45 -15.81 -13.75
CA GLU A 150 -8.52 -14.95 -14.95
C GLU A 150 -7.73 -13.66 -14.74
N VAL A 151 -7.81 -13.08 -13.55
CA VAL A 151 -7.02 -11.91 -13.16
C VAL A 151 -5.53 -12.25 -13.15
N ALA A 152 -5.15 -13.46 -12.68
CA ALA A 152 -3.78 -13.93 -12.74
C ALA A 152 -3.24 -14.00 -14.17
N GLN A 153 -4.02 -14.53 -15.12
CA GLN A 153 -3.64 -14.56 -16.53
C GLN A 153 -3.46 -13.16 -17.12
N LYS A 154 -4.39 -12.24 -16.88
CA LYS A 154 -4.27 -10.85 -17.34
C LYS A 154 -3.03 -10.18 -16.79
N ARG A 155 -2.71 -10.41 -15.52
CA ARG A 155 -1.54 -9.85 -14.84
C ARG A 155 -0.23 -10.26 -15.51
N PHE A 156 -0.12 -11.47 -16.00
CA PHE A 156 1.08 -12.03 -16.63
C PHE A 156 1.00 -12.09 -18.15
N ALA A 157 -0.02 -11.49 -18.78
CA ALA A 157 -0.20 -11.53 -20.23
C ALA A 157 1.05 -11.04 -21.00
N LYS A 158 1.68 -9.95 -20.55
CA LYS A 158 2.91 -9.42 -21.16
C LYS A 158 4.09 -10.37 -21.00
N VAL A 159 4.18 -11.06 -19.88
CA VAL A 159 5.23 -12.08 -19.65
C VAL A 159 5.03 -13.24 -20.62
N ALA A 160 3.81 -13.76 -20.73
CA ALA A 160 3.48 -14.84 -21.67
C ALA A 160 3.75 -14.44 -23.13
N GLU A 161 3.42 -13.21 -23.53
CA GLU A 161 3.77 -12.67 -24.84
C GLU A 161 5.28 -12.71 -25.10
N LEU A 162 6.08 -12.24 -24.13
CA LEU A 162 7.54 -12.21 -24.26
C LEU A 162 8.15 -13.62 -24.24
N GLU A 163 7.60 -14.53 -23.45
CA GLU A 163 8.06 -15.93 -23.42
C GLU A 163 7.75 -16.69 -24.70
N SER A 164 6.67 -16.34 -25.40
CA SER A 164 6.32 -16.94 -26.71
C SER A 164 7.22 -16.53 -27.87
N LYS A 165 8.00 -15.45 -27.71
CA LYS A 165 8.94 -14.96 -28.75
C LYS A 165 10.18 -15.85 -28.87
N THR A 166 10.75 -15.91 -30.07
CA THR A 166 12.07 -16.50 -30.29
C THR A 166 13.17 -15.73 -29.55
N PRO A 167 14.35 -16.34 -29.30
CA PRO A 167 15.46 -15.63 -28.64
C PRO A 167 15.85 -14.32 -29.36
N ASP A 168 15.86 -14.30 -30.68
CA ASP A 168 16.23 -13.11 -31.47
C ASP A 168 15.19 -12.01 -31.35
N GLU A 169 13.89 -12.34 -31.37
CA GLU A 169 12.80 -11.40 -31.16
C GLU A 169 12.81 -10.83 -29.74
N ARG A 170 13.08 -11.65 -28.70
CA ARG A 170 13.25 -11.17 -27.34
C ARG A 170 14.45 -10.22 -27.21
N PHE A 171 15.56 -10.57 -27.83
CA PHE A 171 16.74 -9.68 -27.86
C PHE A 171 16.43 -8.35 -28.55
N ALA A 172 15.74 -8.38 -29.69
CA ALA A 172 15.33 -7.16 -30.39
C ALA A 172 14.38 -6.30 -29.54
N PHE A 173 13.42 -6.92 -28.85
CA PHE A 173 12.53 -6.24 -27.92
C PHE A 173 13.33 -5.52 -26.82
N TRP A 174 14.17 -6.24 -26.09
CA TRP A 174 14.94 -5.66 -24.97
C TRP A 174 15.92 -4.59 -25.44
N ARG A 175 16.53 -4.78 -26.61
CA ARG A 175 17.39 -3.75 -27.23
C ARG A 175 16.59 -2.46 -27.50
N GLY A 176 15.35 -2.59 -27.98
CA GLY A 176 14.45 -1.46 -28.19
C GLY A 176 14.13 -0.73 -26.88
N GLU A 177 13.74 -1.47 -25.83
CA GLU A 177 13.43 -0.88 -24.53
C GLU A 177 14.65 -0.19 -23.89
N LEU A 178 15.81 -0.85 -23.93
CA LEU A 178 17.06 -0.27 -23.39
C LEU A 178 17.55 0.94 -24.17
N SER A 179 17.21 1.07 -25.46
CA SER A 179 17.57 2.24 -26.27
C SER A 179 16.90 3.54 -25.81
N ARG A 180 15.78 3.43 -25.04
CA ARG A 180 15.09 4.57 -24.43
C ARG A 180 15.77 5.10 -23.17
N CYS A 181 16.84 4.44 -22.73
CA CYS A 181 17.55 4.79 -21.52
C CYS A 181 18.25 6.15 -21.65
N ILE A 182 17.91 7.11 -20.82
CA ILE A 182 18.52 8.43 -20.74
C ILE A 182 19.77 8.49 -19.84
N ARG A 183 20.20 7.33 -19.30
CA ARG A 183 21.35 7.19 -18.39
C ARG A 183 21.25 8.04 -17.12
N CYS A 184 20.05 8.19 -16.55
CA CYS A 184 19.84 8.93 -15.31
C CYS A 184 20.30 8.19 -14.05
N ASN A 185 20.73 6.93 -14.14
CA ASN A 185 21.15 6.06 -13.04
C ASN A 185 20.06 5.84 -11.95
N ALA A 186 18.77 6.01 -12.27
CA ALA A 186 17.70 5.82 -11.31
C ALA A 186 17.39 4.34 -11.03
N CYS A 187 17.71 3.43 -11.95
CA CYS A 187 17.55 1.99 -11.80
C CYS A 187 18.79 1.33 -11.19
#